data_7de9f1c52ca484d9de786b2b4983cee3
#
_entry.id   7de9f1c52ca484d9de786b2b4983cee3
#
_cell.length_a   1.000
_cell.length_b   1.000
_cell.length_c   1.000
_cell.angle_alpha   90.00
_cell.angle_beta   90.00
_cell.angle_gamma   90.00
#
_symmetry.space_group_name_H-M   'P 1'
#
loop_
_entity.id
_entity.type
_entity.pdbx_description
1 polymer ?
#
loop_
_entity_poly.entity_id
_entity_poly.type
_entity_poly.pdbx_seq_one_letter_code
_entity_poly.pdbx_strand_id
1 'polypeptide(L)'
;FMSFNHCCIYDDTSYQMRFGRSKEVTGPYIDQQGWPLYLGGGSLLIATDPPFVATGHGDIMQTDDRHWLVHHAKLPAKNHLAHLQIRALNWTEDQWPTVCQP
;
A
#
# COMPACT_ATOMS: atom_id res chain seq x y z
N PHE A 1 11.55 -4.13 -0.76
CA PHE A 1 10.28 -4.14 -1.49
C PHE A 1 9.97 -2.75 -2.02
N MET A 2 9.05 -2.68 -2.95
CA MET A 2 8.63 -1.41 -3.52
C MET A 2 7.12 -1.35 -3.54
N SER A 3 6.56 -0.24 -3.10
CA SER A 3 5.14 0.02 -3.20
C SER A 3 4.87 1.14 -4.19
N PHE A 4 3.68 1.18 -4.71
CA PHE A 4 3.23 2.26 -5.56
C PHE A 4 1.74 2.49 -5.37
N ASN A 5 1.31 3.71 -5.66
CA ASN A 5 -0.10 4.06 -5.60
C ASN A 5 -0.74 3.80 -6.95
N HIS A 6 -1.86 3.13 -6.93
CA HIS A 6 -2.65 2.85 -8.12
C HIS A 6 -3.98 3.59 -8.01
N CYS A 7 -4.26 4.49 -8.88
CA CYS A 7 -5.49 5.30 -8.90
C CYS A 7 -6.14 5.22 -10.26
N CYS A 8 -7.26 5.41 -10.13
CA CYS A 8 -8.58 5.88 -10.25
C CYS A 8 -8.62 7.17 -11.05
N ILE A 9 -9.21 7.07 -12.19
CA ILE A 9 -9.39 8.26 -13.04
C ILE A 9 -10.64 9.02 -12.62
N TYR A 10 -11.69 8.31 -12.20
CA TYR A 10 -13.01 8.90 -11.97
C TYR A 10 -13.55 8.66 -10.56
N ASP A 11 -12.92 7.80 -9.77
CA ASP A 11 -13.49 7.36 -8.51
C ASP A 11 -12.39 7.23 -7.45
N ASP A 12 -12.48 8.04 -6.40
CA ASP A 12 -11.56 7.99 -5.29
C ASP A 12 -11.54 6.64 -4.59
N THR A 13 -12.61 5.86 -4.68
CA THR A 13 -12.69 4.56 -4.00
C THR A 13 -11.73 3.52 -4.57
N SER A 14 -11.27 3.72 -5.80
CA SER A 14 -10.33 2.79 -6.43
C SER A 14 -8.87 3.09 -6.11
N TYR A 15 -8.57 4.17 -5.41
CA TYR A 15 -7.21 4.50 -5.00
C TYR A 15 -6.71 3.45 -4.01
N GLN A 16 -5.54 2.88 -4.28
CA GLN A 16 -5.01 1.76 -3.50
C GLN A 16 -3.49 1.73 -3.60
N MET A 17 -2.85 1.01 -2.69
CA MET A 17 -1.41 0.75 -2.77
C MET A 17 -1.16 -0.70 -3.13
N ARG A 18 -0.22 -0.91 -4.06
CA ARG A 18 0.22 -2.22 -4.50
C ARG A 18 1.72 -2.34 -4.32
N PHE A 19 2.24 -3.55 -4.34
CA PHE A 19 3.65 -3.78 -4.06
C PHE A 19 4.22 -4.94 -4.87
N GLY A 20 5.53 -4.96 -4.93
CA GLY A 20 6.34 -6.05 -5.42
C GLY A 20 7.68 -6.03 -4.71
N ARG A 21 8.53 -6.99 -5.01
CA ARG A 21 9.86 -7.05 -4.40
C ARG A 21 10.92 -7.47 -5.41
N SER A 22 12.18 -7.15 -5.08
CA SER A 22 13.34 -7.54 -5.85
C SER A 22 14.54 -7.67 -4.92
N LYS A 23 15.49 -8.52 -5.27
CA LYS A 23 16.80 -8.56 -4.59
C LYS A 23 17.71 -7.43 -5.04
N GLU A 24 17.46 -6.86 -6.22
CA GLU A 24 18.23 -5.76 -6.78
C GLU A 24 17.43 -4.48 -6.73
N VAL A 25 18.07 -3.37 -6.37
CA VAL A 25 17.36 -2.08 -6.27
C VAL A 25 16.81 -1.63 -7.62
N THR A 26 17.42 -2.04 -8.70
CA THR A 26 16.95 -1.72 -10.05
C THR A 26 15.85 -2.64 -10.56
N GLY A 27 15.51 -3.68 -9.80
CA GLY A 27 14.48 -4.65 -10.18
C GLY A 27 15.01 -5.79 -11.04
N PRO A 28 14.13 -6.51 -11.72
CA PRO A 28 12.69 -6.28 -11.78
C PRO A 28 11.99 -6.57 -10.46
N TYR A 29 10.98 -5.76 -10.14
CA TYR A 29 10.15 -5.98 -8.96
C TYR A 29 8.97 -6.86 -9.35
N ILE A 30 8.78 -7.94 -8.61
CA ILE A 30 7.83 -9.01 -8.91
C ILE A 30 6.80 -9.08 -7.80
N ASP A 31 5.52 -9.22 -8.17
CA ASP A 31 4.44 -9.38 -7.20
C ASP A 31 4.33 -10.83 -6.70
N GLN A 32 3.35 -11.08 -5.82
CA GLN A 32 3.16 -12.41 -5.23
C GLN A 32 2.75 -13.48 -6.23
N GLN A 33 2.25 -13.08 -7.41
CA GLN A 33 1.85 -14.01 -8.47
C GLN A 33 2.92 -14.17 -9.54
N GLY A 34 4.06 -13.50 -9.39
CA GLY A 34 5.16 -13.59 -10.32
C GLY A 34 5.13 -12.59 -11.47
N TRP A 35 4.23 -11.61 -11.44
CA TRP A 35 4.15 -10.59 -12.48
C TRP A 35 5.06 -9.41 -12.17
N PRO A 36 5.87 -8.96 -13.14
CA PRO A 36 6.65 -7.75 -12.95
C PRO A 36 5.77 -6.51 -12.86
N LEU A 37 6.15 -5.58 -11.98
CA LEU A 37 5.38 -4.33 -11.79
C LEU A 37 5.33 -3.51 -13.07
N TYR A 38 6.43 -3.47 -13.84
CA TYR A 38 6.46 -2.69 -15.07
C TYR A 38 5.59 -3.27 -16.20
N LEU A 39 5.09 -4.48 -16.02
CA LEU A 39 4.16 -5.12 -16.97
C LEU A 39 2.74 -5.21 -16.40
N GLY A 40 2.40 -4.31 -15.50
CA GLY A 40 1.06 -4.25 -14.91
C GLY A 40 0.86 -5.12 -13.68
N GLY A 41 1.93 -5.68 -13.12
CA GLY A 41 1.84 -6.45 -11.88
C GLY A 41 1.67 -5.56 -10.67
N GLY A 42 1.51 -6.19 -9.53
CA GLY A 42 1.37 -5.53 -8.24
C GLY A 42 0.35 -6.24 -7.37
N SER A 43 0.80 -6.73 -6.22
CA SER A 43 -0.09 -7.33 -5.22
C SER A 43 -0.69 -6.24 -4.36
N LEU A 44 -1.92 -6.42 -3.93
CA LEU A 44 -2.63 -5.41 -3.11
C LEU A 44 -2.00 -5.34 -1.72
N LEU A 45 -1.67 -4.12 -1.29
CA LEU A 45 -1.21 -3.85 0.07
C LEU A 45 -2.34 -3.29 0.93
N ILE A 46 -2.93 -2.19 0.50
CA ILE A 46 -4.11 -1.59 1.15
C ILE A 46 -5.05 -1.03 0.09
N ALA A 47 -6.32 -1.01 0.42
CA ALA A 47 -7.37 -0.48 -0.44
C ALA A 47 -8.44 0.21 0.42
N THR A 48 -9.52 0.64 -0.22
CA THR A 48 -10.68 1.17 0.48
C THR A 48 -11.15 0.19 1.55
N ASP A 49 -11.34 0.71 2.76
CA ASP A 49 -11.79 -0.05 3.93
C ASP A 49 -12.83 0.82 4.64
N PRO A 50 -14.12 0.57 4.41
CA PRO A 50 -15.16 1.44 4.97
C PRO A 50 -14.99 1.66 6.48
N PRO A 51 -15.24 2.88 6.99
CA PRO A 51 -15.82 4.05 6.28
C PRO A 51 -14.82 4.87 5.48
N PHE A 52 -13.56 4.46 5.41
CA PHE A 52 -12.52 5.18 4.71
C PHE A 52 -12.45 4.76 3.25
N VAL A 53 -12.15 5.72 2.38
CA VAL A 53 -11.93 5.50 0.95
C VAL A 53 -10.61 6.14 0.52
N ALA A 54 -10.16 5.84 -0.68
CA ALA A 54 -8.97 6.44 -1.29
C ALA A 54 -7.74 6.28 -0.40
N THR A 55 -7.45 5.06 -0.01
CA THR A 55 -6.33 4.71 0.87
C THR A 55 -5.03 4.69 0.07
N GLY A 56 -4.07 5.51 0.42
CA GLY A 56 -2.82 5.52 -0.33
C GLY A 56 -1.85 6.63 0.04
N HIS A 57 -1.00 6.97 -0.91
CA HIS A 57 0.07 7.96 -0.77
C HIS A 57 0.92 7.64 0.46
N GLY A 58 1.36 6.39 0.54
CA GLY A 58 2.02 5.88 1.73
C GLY A 58 3.53 5.86 1.65
N ASP A 59 4.14 5.84 2.81
CA ASP A 59 5.56 5.67 3.00
C ASP A 59 5.80 4.75 4.18
N ILE A 60 7.01 4.23 4.28
CA ILE A 60 7.39 3.30 5.34
C ILE A 60 8.24 4.03 6.37
N MET A 61 7.83 3.95 7.62
CA MET A 61 8.60 4.45 8.75
C MET A 61 9.14 3.27 9.53
N GLN A 62 10.40 3.35 9.91
CA GLN A 62 11.03 2.32 10.75
C GLN A 62 11.32 2.89 12.12
N THR A 63 10.92 2.16 13.17
CA THR A 63 11.23 2.48 14.56
C THR A 63 11.79 1.22 15.20
N ASP A 64 13.00 1.31 15.76
CA ASP A 64 13.70 0.16 16.35
C ASP A 64 13.68 -1.04 15.39
N ASP A 65 12.96 -2.10 15.74
CA ASP A 65 12.85 -3.32 14.92
C ASP A 65 11.48 -3.45 14.23
N ARG A 66 10.70 -2.38 14.20
CA ARG A 66 9.34 -2.40 13.66
C ARG A 66 9.21 -1.51 12.44
N HIS A 67 8.29 -1.89 11.54
CA HIS A 67 7.94 -1.11 10.37
C HIS A 67 6.49 -0.67 10.45
N TRP A 68 6.24 0.53 9.95
CA TRP A 68 4.92 1.13 9.95
C TRP A 68 4.63 1.68 8.57
N LEU A 69 3.42 1.45 8.08
CA LEU A 69 2.92 2.10 6.89
C LEU A 69 2.21 3.37 7.32
N VAL A 70 2.69 4.51 6.84
CA VAL A 70 2.08 5.82 7.07
C VAL A 70 1.42 6.24 5.77
N HIS A 71 0.13 6.48 5.79
CA HIS A 71 -0.61 6.79 4.58
C HIS A 71 -1.81 7.67 4.91
N HIS A 72 -2.52 8.13 3.88
CA HIS A 72 -3.79 8.80 4.10
C HIS A 72 -4.95 7.90 3.71
N ALA A 73 -6.12 8.26 4.24
CA ALA A 73 -7.40 7.75 3.79
C ALA A 73 -8.40 8.90 3.86
N LYS A 74 -9.35 8.91 2.96
CA LYS A 74 -10.38 9.95 2.92
C LYS A 74 -11.63 9.46 3.63
N LEU A 75 -12.33 10.37 4.28
CA LEU A 75 -13.57 10.06 4.98
C LEU A 75 -14.72 10.80 4.29
N PRO A 76 -15.60 10.10 3.55
CA PRO A 76 -16.70 10.76 2.85
C PRO A 76 -17.60 11.61 3.76
N ALA A 77 -17.83 11.16 5.01
CA ALA A 77 -18.63 11.91 5.98
C ALA A 77 -18.01 13.25 6.37
N LYS A 78 -16.74 13.47 6.04
CA LYS A 78 -15.99 14.72 6.31
C LYS A 78 -15.54 15.37 5.01
N ASN A 79 -16.40 15.40 4.00
CA ASN A 79 -16.14 16.02 2.70
C ASN A 79 -14.91 15.46 1.99
N HIS A 80 -14.64 14.17 2.15
CA HIS A 80 -13.48 13.50 1.54
C HIS A 80 -12.14 14.12 1.94
N LEU A 81 -12.05 14.71 3.13
CA LEU A 81 -10.77 15.20 3.64
C LEU A 81 -9.84 14.02 3.94
N ALA A 82 -8.58 14.20 3.62
CA ALA A 82 -7.57 13.20 3.90
C ALA A 82 -7.24 13.18 5.40
N HIS A 83 -7.15 12.00 5.96
CA HIS A 83 -6.80 11.77 7.36
C HIS A 83 -5.55 10.90 7.43
N LEU A 84 -4.68 11.20 8.37
CA LEU A 84 -3.50 10.40 8.61
C LEU A 84 -3.89 9.03 9.19
N GLN A 85 -3.30 7.99 8.61
CA GLN A 85 -3.44 6.62 9.10
C GLN A 85 -2.04 6.02 9.29
N ILE A 86 -1.86 5.29 10.38
CA ILE A 86 -0.61 4.58 10.66
C ILE A 86 -0.97 3.15 10.99
N ARG A 87 -0.39 2.22 10.24
CA ARG A 87 -0.66 0.78 10.41
C ARG A 87 0.63 0.03 10.60
N ALA A 88 0.61 -1.00 11.43
CA ALA A 88 1.76 -1.89 11.55
C ALA A 88 1.97 -2.64 10.23
N LEU A 89 3.21 -2.61 9.75
CA LEU A 89 3.63 -3.36 8.58
C LEU A 89 4.40 -4.58 9.07
N ASN A 90 3.88 -5.76 8.79
CA ASN A 90 4.48 -7.02 9.19
C ASN A 90 4.99 -7.78 7.96
N TRP A 91 5.72 -8.84 8.20
CA TRP A 91 6.30 -9.66 7.13
C TRP A 91 5.91 -11.11 7.34
N THR A 92 5.51 -11.76 6.27
CA THR A 92 5.24 -13.21 6.30
C THR A 92 6.56 -13.98 6.42
N GLU A 93 6.49 -15.30 6.66
CA GLU A 93 7.69 -16.13 6.74
C GLU A 93 8.52 -16.07 5.46
N ASP A 94 7.86 -16.00 4.30
CA ASP A 94 8.52 -15.86 3.00
C ASP A 94 8.78 -14.40 2.62
N GLN A 95 8.69 -13.48 3.61
CA GLN A 95 9.12 -12.08 3.51
C GLN A 95 8.29 -11.23 2.54
N TRP A 96 6.98 -11.44 2.57
CA TRP A 96 6.04 -10.53 1.92
C TRP A 96 5.42 -9.58 2.95
N PRO A 97 5.18 -8.32 2.58
CA PRO A 97 4.58 -7.37 3.52
C PRO A 97 3.10 -7.65 3.72
N THR A 98 2.64 -7.43 4.95
CA THR A 98 1.22 -7.43 5.30
C THR A 98 0.92 -6.24 6.18
N VAL A 99 -0.28 -5.71 6.07
CA VAL A 99 -0.69 -4.52 6.83
C VAL A 99 -1.87 -4.89 7.72
N CYS A 100 -1.74 -4.56 9.01
CA CYS A 100 -2.82 -4.76 9.96
C CYS A 100 -3.95 -3.78 9.70
N GLN A 101 -5.18 -4.24 9.85
CA GLN A 101 -6.35 -3.37 9.82
C GLN A 101 -6.32 -2.44 11.04
N PRO A 102 -6.83 -1.21 10.91
CA PRO A 102 -6.88 -0.27 12.03
C PRO A 102 -7.77 -0.73 13.16
#